data_77b80d43ef683a310c585251e6d21ab3
#
_entry.id   77b80d43ef683a310c585251e6d21ab3
#
_cell.length_a   1.000
_cell.length_b   1.000
_cell.length_c   1.000
_cell.angle_alpha   90.00
_cell.angle_beta   90.00
_cell.angle_gamma   90.00
#
_symmetry.space_group_name_H-M   'P 1'
#
loop_
_entity.id
_entity.type
_entity.pdbx_description
1 polymer ?
#
loop_
_entity_poly.entity_id
_entity_poly.type
_entity_poly.pdbx_seq_one_letter_code
_entity_poly.pdbx_strand_id
1 'polypeptide(L)'
;EQIGSINAEQLNGDILLIDKNEIVTKSENTFYRYNSDGKQVLATIALPKGSENAEYDPQAKVVAYTLNNNLYFANSESDKKAITSFTDTNIVAGKAIHRNEFGINKGIFFSPKGNYIAFYQKDESKVADYPLVDITTTPATLKSIKYPMAGQPSEQAAVGIYDFQNQKVLYLDIDTTDEHFLTNLAWSPDERYILLAEVNRAQNHFALNRYDARTGKKVNTIFEERNAKWVEPEKPAVFLPNKADEFLWLSERNGFTNVYHYNTNGKLIKQITNFQWVVQDILGFDAQDKYVFITGTGAEPREQHAFKIDLKNPKKITALTTEAGSHNVQLSHSGNYLLDSYSSITIPQNTDLISTDKGSKQRLFTAKNPLEGIAVGTTEFVTLKAEDGTPLYGKLHKPTTLDPNKKYPVLIYVYGGPHAQQVKNEWLADTYLWLHSFVENEQYIVFTLDNRGSENRGFAFESVIHRQLGKTEIKDQLKGVDYLKSLPYIDGNRIAVHGWSF
;
A
#
# COMPACT_ATOMS: atom_id res chain seq x y z
N GLU A 1 -27.13 9.00 -3.55
CA GLU A 1 -27.94 7.86 -4.03
C GLU A 1 -28.59 7.22 -2.84
N GLN A 2 -29.92 7.10 -2.85
CA GLN A 2 -30.63 6.41 -1.76
C GLN A 2 -30.43 4.91 -1.96
N ILE A 3 -29.43 4.35 -1.28
CA ILE A 3 -29.47 2.94 -0.94
C ILE A 3 -30.53 2.82 0.14
N GLY A 4 -31.62 2.08 -0.14
CA GLY A 4 -32.65 1.82 0.86
C GLY A 4 -32.02 1.29 2.15
N SER A 5 -32.71 1.42 3.27
CA SER A 5 -32.20 0.98 4.56
C SER A 5 -31.83 -0.52 4.51
N ILE A 6 -30.54 -0.80 4.36
CA ILE A 6 -30.00 -2.16 4.42
C ILE A 6 -29.87 -2.51 5.90
N ASN A 7 -30.50 -3.59 6.32
CA ASN A 7 -30.24 -4.15 7.64
C ASN A 7 -28.99 -5.04 7.57
N ALA A 8 -27.84 -4.50 7.96
CA ALA A 8 -26.57 -5.21 7.93
C ALA A 8 -26.61 -6.52 8.76
N GLU A 9 -27.46 -6.61 9.78
CA GLU A 9 -27.61 -7.84 10.59
C GLU A 9 -28.24 -9.01 9.80
N GLN A 10 -28.85 -8.73 8.64
CA GLN A 10 -29.43 -9.77 7.77
C GLN A 10 -28.44 -10.30 6.73
N LEU A 11 -27.27 -9.67 6.61
CA LEU A 11 -26.24 -10.07 5.66
C LEU A 11 -25.27 -11.07 6.31
N ASN A 12 -24.89 -12.11 5.57
CA ASN A 12 -23.90 -13.08 6.02
C ASN A 12 -22.50 -12.57 5.71
N GLY A 13 -21.66 -12.34 6.73
CA GLY A 13 -20.26 -11.97 6.62
C GLY A 13 -19.99 -10.49 6.36
N ASP A 14 -18.75 -10.18 6.05
CA ASP A 14 -18.26 -8.82 5.84
C ASP A 14 -18.67 -8.28 4.47
N ILE A 15 -19.04 -7.00 4.41
CA ILE A 15 -19.41 -6.34 3.16
C ILE A 15 -18.14 -6.03 2.34
N LEU A 16 -18.10 -6.56 1.12
CA LEU A 16 -17.03 -6.29 0.16
C LEU A 16 -17.42 -5.23 -0.87
N LEU A 17 -18.68 -5.20 -1.29
CA LEU A 17 -19.20 -4.31 -2.32
C LEU A 17 -20.61 -3.91 -2.02
N ILE A 18 -20.91 -2.62 -2.19
CA ILE A 18 -22.26 -2.10 -2.29
C ILE A 18 -22.31 -1.22 -3.54
N ASP A 19 -23.13 -1.60 -4.50
CA ASP A 19 -23.41 -0.78 -5.65
C ASP A 19 -24.94 -0.66 -5.90
N LYS A 20 -25.34 0.04 -6.96
CA LYS A 20 -26.75 0.22 -7.32
C LYS A 20 -27.48 -1.07 -7.72
N ASN A 21 -26.75 -2.14 -8.03
CA ASN A 21 -27.30 -3.39 -8.55
C ASN A 21 -27.25 -4.52 -7.51
N GLU A 22 -26.20 -4.56 -6.69
CA GLU A 22 -26.00 -5.68 -5.77
C GLU A 22 -25.18 -5.29 -4.54
N ILE A 23 -25.32 -6.13 -3.50
CA ILE A 23 -24.43 -6.14 -2.34
C ILE A 23 -23.71 -7.48 -2.35
N VAL A 24 -22.39 -7.45 -2.13
CA VAL A 24 -21.58 -8.65 -2.02
C VAL A 24 -20.94 -8.70 -0.65
N THR A 25 -21.08 -9.85 0.01
CA THR A 25 -20.44 -10.10 1.29
C THR A 25 -19.58 -11.36 1.23
N LYS A 26 -18.68 -11.49 2.19
CA LYS A 26 -17.82 -12.67 2.33
C LYS A 26 -17.81 -13.15 3.78
N SER A 27 -18.03 -14.44 3.96
CA SER A 27 -17.84 -15.14 5.23
C SER A 27 -16.93 -16.33 4.99
N GLU A 28 -15.76 -16.33 5.60
CA GLU A 28 -14.70 -17.34 5.36
C GLU A 28 -14.39 -17.52 3.86
N ASN A 29 -14.69 -18.68 3.30
CA ASN A 29 -14.49 -19.01 1.88
C ASN A 29 -15.79 -18.92 1.05
N THR A 30 -16.84 -18.28 1.56
CA THR A 30 -18.14 -18.18 0.88
C THR A 30 -18.48 -16.74 0.58
N PHE A 31 -18.81 -16.48 -0.68
CA PHE A 31 -19.28 -15.17 -1.15
C PHE A 31 -20.79 -15.24 -1.34
N TYR A 32 -21.50 -14.23 -0.86
CA TYR A 32 -22.93 -14.08 -1.01
C TYR A 32 -23.20 -12.83 -1.85
N ARG A 33 -23.99 -12.99 -2.89
CA ARG A 33 -24.48 -11.88 -3.69
C ARG A 33 -25.94 -11.65 -3.37
N TYR A 34 -26.30 -10.44 -3.04
CA TYR A 34 -27.66 -10.02 -2.73
C TYR A 34 -28.12 -8.98 -3.76
N ASN A 35 -29.43 -8.83 -3.91
CA ASN A 35 -29.98 -7.67 -4.60
C ASN A 35 -29.62 -6.38 -3.84
N SER A 36 -29.85 -5.22 -4.48
CA SER A 36 -29.39 -3.91 -3.96
C SER A 36 -30.03 -3.48 -2.62
N ASP A 37 -31.14 -4.11 -2.19
CA ASP A 37 -31.74 -3.87 -0.88
C ASP A 37 -31.36 -4.90 0.20
N GLY A 38 -30.52 -5.87 -0.16
CA GLY A 38 -29.98 -6.89 0.76
C GLY A 38 -30.97 -7.97 1.18
N LYS A 39 -32.19 -8.00 0.61
CA LYS A 39 -33.25 -8.92 1.06
C LYS A 39 -33.25 -10.28 0.36
N GLN A 40 -32.69 -10.37 -0.83
CA GLN A 40 -32.67 -11.59 -1.62
C GLN A 40 -31.24 -11.99 -1.97
N VAL A 41 -30.90 -13.25 -1.64
CA VAL A 41 -29.66 -13.87 -2.12
C VAL A 41 -29.81 -14.20 -3.60
N LEU A 42 -28.96 -13.62 -4.43
CA LEU A 42 -28.89 -13.84 -5.87
C LEU A 42 -27.98 -15.02 -6.23
N ALA A 43 -26.92 -15.21 -5.47
CA ALA A 43 -25.99 -16.32 -5.62
C ALA A 43 -25.19 -16.57 -4.34
N THR A 44 -24.82 -17.82 -4.13
CA THR A 44 -23.83 -18.25 -3.14
C THR A 44 -22.69 -18.93 -3.87
N ILE A 45 -21.45 -18.48 -3.59
CA ILE A 45 -20.23 -19.00 -4.21
C ILE A 45 -19.32 -19.51 -3.09
N ALA A 46 -19.44 -20.79 -2.74
CA ALA A 46 -18.58 -21.46 -1.77
C ALA A 46 -17.33 -21.99 -2.47
N LEU A 47 -16.16 -21.50 -2.05
CA LEU A 47 -14.87 -21.93 -2.61
C LEU A 47 -14.38 -23.21 -1.91
N PRO A 48 -13.55 -24.03 -2.58
CA PRO A 48 -12.92 -25.19 -1.96
C PRO A 48 -12.08 -24.81 -0.73
N LYS A 49 -11.98 -25.74 0.23
CA LYS A 49 -11.08 -25.56 1.36
C LYS A 49 -9.63 -25.42 0.89
N GLY A 50 -8.91 -24.46 1.44
CA GLY A 50 -7.53 -24.13 1.04
C GLY A 50 -7.44 -23.15 -0.14
N SER A 51 -8.57 -22.60 -0.60
CA SER A 51 -8.54 -21.48 -1.55
C SER A 51 -7.92 -20.24 -0.93
N GLU A 52 -7.06 -19.56 -1.70
CA GLU A 52 -6.36 -18.33 -1.31
C GLU A 52 -6.56 -17.24 -2.37
N ASN A 53 -6.21 -15.99 -2.06
CA ASN A 53 -6.22 -14.84 -2.99
C ASN A 53 -7.56 -14.68 -3.74
N ALA A 54 -8.67 -14.89 -3.04
CA ALA A 54 -9.99 -14.83 -3.65
C ALA A 54 -10.43 -13.37 -3.87
N GLU A 55 -10.70 -13.00 -5.11
CA GLU A 55 -11.17 -11.69 -5.54
C GLU A 55 -12.49 -11.81 -6.32
N TYR A 56 -13.50 -11.01 -5.94
CA TYR A 56 -14.76 -10.91 -6.65
C TYR A 56 -14.72 -9.77 -7.67
N ASP A 57 -15.21 -10.02 -8.87
CA ASP A 57 -15.42 -8.99 -9.89
C ASP A 57 -16.90 -8.77 -10.18
N PRO A 58 -17.41 -7.52 -10.02
CA PRO A 58 -18.83 -7.21 -10.22
C PRO A 58 -19.27 -7.19 -11.69
N GLN A 59 -18.34 -7.03 -12.64
CA GLN A 59 -18.66 -7.02 -14.07
C GLN A 59 -18.77 -8.43 -14.61
N ALA A 60 -17.77 -9.27 -14.34
CA ALA A 60 -17.77 -10.69 -14.71
C ALA A 60 -18.71 -11.52 -13.81
N LYS A 61 -19.05 -11.02 -12.61
CA LYS A 61 -19.85 -11.72 -11.58
C LYS A 61 -19.27 -13.06 -11.17
N VAL A 62 -17.96 -13.14 -11.06
CA VAL A 62 -17.21 -14.33 -10.67
C VAL A 62 -16.27 -14.02 -9.51
N VAL A 63 -15.89 -15.06 -8.78
CA VAL A 63 -14.75 -15.04 -7.86
C VAL A 63 -13.58 -15.76 -8.51
N ALA A 64 -12.46 -15.07 -8.72
CA ALA A 64 -11.20 -15.71 -9.05
C ALA A 64 -10.45 -16.06 -7.76
N TYR A 65 -9.78 -17.21 -7.73
CA TYR A 65 -9.07 -17.69 -6.54
C TYR A 65 -7.93 -18.64 -6.92
N THR A 66 -6.97 -18.79 -6.02
CA THR A 66 -5.88 -19.75 -6.18
C THR A 66 -6.11 -21.00 -5.32
N LEU A 67 -5.73 -22.15 -5.85
CA LEU A 67 -5.73 -23.42 -5.14
C LEU A 67 -4.58 -24.30 -5.67
N ASN A 68 -3.73 -24.82 -4.76
CA ASN A 68 -2.58 -25.65 -5.13
C ASN A 68 -1.72 -25.04 -6.26
N ASN A 69 -1.37 -23.77 -6.13
CA ASN A 69 -0.58 -22.97 -7.07
C ASN A 69 -1.23 -22.74 -8.45
N ASN A 70 -2.46 -23.13 -8.65
CA ASN A 70 -3.22 -22.88 -9.87
C ASN A 70 -4.32 -21.85 -9.67
N LEU A 71 -4.66 -21.16 -10.75
CA LEU A 71 -5.70 -20.14 -10.79
C LEU A 71 -7.03 -20.72 -11.28
N TYR A 72 -8.10 -20.38 -10.59
CA TYR A 72 -9.48 -20.81 -10.87
C TYR A 72 -10.42 -19.62 -10.83
N PHE A 73 -11.63 -19.80 -11.37
CA PHE A 73 -12.75 -18.93 -11.08
C PHE A 73 -14.04 -19.73 -10.83
N ALA A 74 -14.99 -19.11 -10.13
CA ALA A 74 -16.31 -19.66 -9.85
C ALA A 74 -17.37 -18.55 -9.98
N ASN A 75 -18.54 -18.91 -10.56
CA ASN A 75 -19.73 -18.04 -10.58
C ASN A 75 -20.84 -18.58 -9.70
N SER A 76 -20.77 -19.84 -9.29
CA SER A 76 -21.66 -20.53 -8.37
C SER A 76 -20.93 -21.68 -7.68
N GLU A 77 -21.60 -22.35 -6.73
CA GLU A 77 -21.03 -23.52 -6.06
C GLU A 77 -20.72 -24.68 -7.03
N SER A 78 -21.54 -24.84 -8.06
CA SER A 78 -21.44 -25.94 -9.02
C SER A 78 -20.59 -25.62 -10.26
N ASP A 79 -20.31 -24.35 -10.55
CA ASP A 79 -19.55 -23.95 -11.75
C ASP A 79 -18.20 -23.31 -11.35
N LYS A 80 -17.22 -24.20 -11.16
CA LYS A 80 -15.82 -23.87 -10.84
C LYS A 80 -14.94 -24.33 -12.00
N LYS A 81 -14.14 -23.42 -12.55
CA LYS A 81 -13.30 -23.68 -13.71
C LYS A 81 -11.85 -23.35 -13.45
N ALA A 82 -10.96 -24.21 -13.93
CA ALA A 82 -9.53 -23.94 -13.92
C ALA A 82 -9.16 -22.98 -15.05
N ILE A 83 -8.39 -21.95 -14.73
CA ILE A 83 -7.69 -21.09 -15.69
C ILE A 83 -6.34 -21.69 -16.02
N THR A 84 -5.64 -22.23 -15.01
CA THR A 84 -4.36 -22.93 -15.18
C THR A 84 -4.43 -24.33 -14.58
N SER A 85 -3.57 -25.24 -15.06
CA SER A 85 -3.53 -26.65 -14.63
C SER A 85 -2.11 -27.20 -14.60
N PHE A 86 -1.20 -26.45 -13.96
CA PHE A 86 0.19 -26.86 -13.81
C PHE A 86 0.30 -28.04 -12.84
N THR A 87 1.08 -29.06 -13.22
CA THR A 87 1.43 -30.20 -12.37
C THR A 87 2.76 -29.99 -11.66
N ASP A 88 3.62 -29.13 -12.20
CA ASP A 88 4.86 -28.70 -11.54
C ASP A 88 4.53 -27.74 -10.40
N THR A 89 4.89 -28.11 -9.17
CA THR A 89 4.65 -27.32 -7.98
C THR A 89 5.50 -26.06 -7.88
N ASN A 90 6.54 -25.92 -8.70
CA ASN A 90 7.35 -24.71 -8.78
C ASN A 90 6.68 -23.62 -9.64
N ILE A 91 5.67 -23.99 -10.46
CA ILE A 91 4.91 -23.01 -11.24
C ILE A 91 3.71 -22.55 -10.43
N VAL A 92 3.63 -21.24 -10.19
CA VAL A 92 2.60 -20.63 -9.36
C VAL A 92 1.87 -19.55 -10.16
N ALA A 93 0.55 -19.63 -10.23
CA ALA A 93 -0.29 -18.65 -10.94
C ALA A 93 -1.25 -17.93 -9.98
N GLY A 94 -1.52 -16.64 -10.25
CA GLY A 94 -2.52 -15.84 -9.53
C GLY A 94 -2.09 -15.36 -8.14
N LYS A 95 -0.82 -15.52 -7.77
CA LYS A 95 -0.25 -14.99 -6.53
C LYS A 95 0.65 -13.79 -6.80
N ALA A 96 0.90 -12.98 -5.76
CA ALA A 96 1.90 -11.92 -5.83
C ALA A 96 3.28 -12.50 -6.16
N ILE A 97 4.06 -11.74 -6.91
CA ILE A 97 5.41 -12.07 -7.35
C ILE A 97 6.44 -11.14 -6.70
N HIS A 98 7.72 -11.41 -6.92
CA HIS A 98 8.85 -10.57 -6.54
C HIS A 98 8.87 -10.20 -5.04
N ARG A 99 8.38 -11.10 -4.18
CA ARG A 99 8.34 -10.89 -2.72
C ARG A 99 7.60 -9.63 -2.30
N ASN A 100 6.59 -9.21 -3.09
CA ASN A 100 5.80 -8.00 -2.87
C ASN A 100 6.56 -6.67 -3.06
N GLU A 101 7.72 -6.69 -3.69
CA GLU A 101 8.45 -5.47 -4.05
C GLU A 101 7.64 -4.61 -5.04
N PHE A 102 7.98 -3.33 -5.14
CA PHE A 102 7.36 -2.36 -6.07
C PHE A 102 5.83 -2.26 -5.98
N GLY A 103 5.27 -2.33 -4.76
CA GLY A 103 3.84 -2.22 -4.53
C GLY A 103 3.01 -3.43 -5.01
N ILE A 104 3.65 -4.55 -5.37
CA ILE A 104 2.96 -5.77 -5.78
C ILE A 104 2.31 -6.41 -4.55
N ASN A 105 0.98 -6.41 -4.47
CA ASN A 105 0.23 -6.98 -3.35
C ASN A 105 -0.75 -8.08 -3.77
N LYS A 106 -0.92 -8.31 -5.07
CA LYS A 106 -1.82 -9.32 -5.62
C LYS A 106 -1.29 -9.91 -6.94
N GLY A 107 -1.92 -11.01 -7.39
CA GLY A 107 -1.56 -11.67 -8.64
C GLY A 107 -2.72 -11.84 -9.61
N ILE A 108 -3.91 -11.27 -9.33
CA ILE A 108 -5.13 -11.39 -10.15
C ILE A 108 -5.61 -9.98 -10.49
N PHE A 109 -5.91 -9.71 -11.76
CA PHE A 109 -6.29 -8.39 -12.26
C PHE A 109 -7.44 -8.52 -13.27
N PHE A 110 -8.67 -8.30 -12.82
CA PHE A 110 -9.82 -8.26 -13.72
C PHE A 110 -9.74 -7.06 -14.65
N SER A 111 -10.17 -7.26 -15.89
CA SER A 111 -10.31 -6.16 -16.84
C SER A 111 -11.54 -5.31 -16.54
N PRO A 112 -11.57 -4.00 -16.90
CA PRO A 112 -12.62 -3.07 -16.46
C PRO A 112 -14.06 -3.43 -16.84
N LYS A 113 -14.25 -4.24 -17.89
CA LYS A 113 -15.58 -4.72 -18.34
C LYS A 113 -15.83 -6.18 -18.00
N GLY A 114 -14.88 -6.84 -17.31
CA GLY A 114 -15.00 -8.24 -16.89
C GLY A 114 -14.85 -9.27 -18.01
N ASN A 115 -14.27 -8.90 -19.17
CA ASN A 115 -14.08 -9.84 -20.27
C ASN A 115 -12.81 -10.69 -20.13
N TYR A 116 -11.85 -10.24 -19.33
CA TYR A 116 -10.54 -10.87 -19.15
C TYR A 116 -10.09 -10.87 -17.69
N ILE A 117 -9.19 -11.82 -17.40
CA ILE A 117 -8.34 -11.77 -16.19
C ILE A 117 -6.88 -11.74 -16.64
N ALA A 118 -6.12 -10.71 -16.29
CA ALA A 118 -4.68 -10.80 -16.29
C ALA A 118 -4.20 -11.38 -14.95
N PHE A 119 -3.13 -12.16 -14.98
CA PHE A 119 -2.58 -12.76 -13.77
C PHE A 119 -1.07 -12.91 -13.85
N TYR A 120 -0.42 -12.81 -12.71
CA TYR A 120 0.98 -13.16 -12.60
C TYR A 120 1.14 -14.68 -12.55
N GLN A 121 2.16 -15.17 -13.27
CA GLN A 121 2.71 -16.51 -13.14
C GLN A 121 4.18 -16.38 -12.79
N LYS A 122 4.68 -17.24 -11.90
CA LYS A 122 6.09 -17.33 -11.58
C LYS A 122 6.59 -18.76 -11.66
N ASP A 123 7.82 -18.93 -12.10
CA ASP A 123 8.59 -20.16 -12.03
C ASP A 123 9.64 -20.04 -10.93
N GLU A 124 9.47 -20.81 -9.86
CA GLU A 124 10.36 -20.84 -8.69
C GLU A 124 11.36 -22.02 -8.75
N SER A 125 11.50 -22.72 -9.89
CA SER A 125 12.35 -23.92 -10.00
C SER A 125 13.82 -23.65 -9.69
N LYS A 126 14.30 -22.43 -9.97
CA LYS A 126 15.68 -21.99 -9.69
C LYS A 126 15.85 -21.33 -8.33
N VAL A 127 14.75 -21.06 -7.62
CA VAL A 127 14.79 -20.38 -6.32
C VAL A 127 15.19 -21.39 -5.24
N ALA A 128 16.16 -21.00 -4.41
CA ALA A 128 16.63 -21.85 -3.32
C ALA A 128 15.52 -22.09 -2.27
N ASP A 129 15.54 -23.27 -1.68
CA ASP A 129 14.73 -23.60 -0.52
C ASP A 129 15.37 -23.02 0.73
N TYR A 130 14.63 -22.17 1.45
CA TYR A 130 15.04 -21.59 2.71
C TYR A 130 14.40 -22.35 3.88
N PRO A 131 15.18 -22.92 4.81
CA PRO A 131 14.65 -23.72 5.89
C PRO A 131 14.09 -22.85 7.03
N LEU A 132 12.83 -23.08 7.37
CA LEU A 132 12.20 -22.55 8.58
C LEU A 132 12.00 -23.67 9.58
N VAL A 133 12.25 -23.39 10.86
CA VAL A 133 11.95 -24.34 11.94
C VAL A 133 10.53 -24.05 12.44
N ASP A 134 9.63 -25.00 12.26
CA ASP A 134 8.27 -24.93 12.80
C ASP A 134 8.29 -25.42 14.26
N ILE A 135 8.21 -24.48 15.18
CA ILE A 135 8.19 -24.73 16.62
C ILE A 135 6.78 -24.99 17.18
N THR A 136 5.75 -24.95 16.35
CA THR A 136 4.37 -25.27 16.78
C THR A 136 4.12 -26.77 16.91
N THR A 137 5.04 -27.60 16.42
CA THR A 137 5.02 -29.06 16.55
C THR A 137 6.01 -29.53 17.62
N THR A 138 5.73 -30.72 18.19
CA THR A 138 6.64 -31.38 19.17
C THR A 138 6.92 -32.83 18.72
N PRO A 139 8.17 -33.17 18.33
CA PRO A 139 9.34 -32.28 18.17
C PRO A 139 9.14 -31.25 17.06
N ALA A 140 9.93 -30.16 17.07
CA ALA A 140 9.93 -29.17 16.00
C ALA A 140 10.26 -29.81 14.64
N THR A 141 9.64 -29.33 13.58
CA THR A 141 9.82 -29.84 12.22
C THR A 141 10.43 -28.79 11.29
N LEU A 142 11.05 -29.23 10.21
CA LEU A 142 11.58 -28.34 9.17
C LEU A 142 10.49 -28.05 8.14
N LYS A 143 10.25 -26.76 7.87
CA LYS A 143 9.38 -26.28 6.79
C LYS A 143 10.21 -25.41 5.84
N SER A 144 10.40 -25.87 4.62
CA SER A 144 11.09 -25.08 3.60
C SER A 144 10.12 -24.18 2.84
N ILE A 145 10.59 -22.96 2.51
CA ILE A 145 9.91 -22.02 1.63
C ILE A 145 10.85 -21.63 0.50
N LYS A 146 10.31 -21.27 -0.67
CA LYS A 146 11.10 -20.67 -1.75
C LYS A 146 11.48 -19.25 -1.35
N TYR A 147 12.79 -18.98 -1.22
CA TYR A 147 13.30 -17.66 -0.84
C TYR A 147 14.68 -17.41 -1.47
N PRO A 148 14.80 -16.45 -2.41
CA PRO A 148 16.07 -16.13 -3.03
C PRO A 148 16.94 -15.36 -2.02
N MET A 149 18.06 -15.96 -1.61
CA MET A 149 19.06 -15.25 -0.81
C MET A 149 19.81 -14.24 -1.67
N ALA A 150 20.43 -13.24 -1.04
CA ALA A 150 21.20 -12.22 -1.73
C ALA A 150 22.22 -12.83 -2.69
N GLY A 151 22.20 -12.40 -3.96
CA GLY A 151 23.09 -12.90 -5.03
C GLY A 151 22.69 -14.24 -5.65
N GLN A 152 21.61 -14.89 -5.18
CA GLN A 152 21.08 -16.11 -5.79
C GLN A 152 20.03 -15.82 -6.87
N PRO A 153 19.73 -16.80 -7.76
CA PRO A 153 18.65 -16.68 -8.74
C PRO A 153 17.31 -16.38 -8.08
N SER A 154 16.56 -15.47 -8.69
CA SER A 154 15.19 -15.16 -8.33
C SER A 154 14.19 -15.95 -9.16
N GLU A 155 12.90 -15.81 -8.88
CA GLU A 155 11.82 -16.37 -9.68
C GLU A 155 11.78 -15.71 -11.06
N GLN A 156 11.32 -16.47 -12.06
CA GLN A 156 11.03 -15.95 -13.40
C GLN A 156 9.53 -15.68 -13.53
N ALA A 157 9.18 -14.41 -13.76
CA ALA A 157 7.78 -13.99 -13.82
C ALA A 157 7.28 -13.83 -15.26
N ALA A 158 6.00 -14.10 -15.45
CA ALA A 158 5.25 -13.87 -16.69
C ALA A 158 3.87 -13.31 -16.37
N VAL A 159 3.22 -12.72 -17.39
CA VAL A 159 1.84 -12.26 -17.30
C VAL A 159 0.98 -13.06 -18.26
N GLY A 160 0.00 -13.81 -17.73
CA GLY A 160 -1.03 -14.49 -18.48
C GLY A 160 -2.31 -13.67 -18.57
N ILE A 161 -3.06 -13.80 -19.65
CA ILE A 161 -4.38 -13.23 -19.85
C ILE A 161 -5.36 -14.36 -20.18
N TYR A 162 -6.38 -14.52 -19.36
CA TYR A 162 -7.49 -15.44 -19.62
C TYR A 162 -8.65 -14.69 -20.26
N ASP A 163 -9.12 -15.20 -21.39
CA ASP A 163 -10.28 -14.70 -22.12
C ASP A 163 -11.51 -15.53 -21.73
N PHE A 164 -12.51 -14.93 -21.10
CA PHE A 164 -13.73 -15.62 -20.68
C PHE A 164 -14.57 -16.14 -21.85
N GLN A 165 -14.57 -15.42 -22.99
CA GLN A 165 -15.34 -15.81 -24.15
C GLN A 165 -14.73 -17.01 -24.86
N ASN A 166 -13.41 -16.99 -25.07
CA ASN A 166 -12.70 -18.02 -25.80
C ASN A 166 -12.18 -19.16 -24.90
N GLN A 167 -12.22 -18.99 -23.58
CA GLN A 167 -11.71 -19.91 -22.56
C GLN A 167 -10.25 -20.32 -22.81
N LYS A 168 -9.41 -19.36 -23.14
CA LYS A 168 -8.00 -19.55 -23.48
C LYS A 168 -7.12 -18.59 -22.69
N VAL A 169 -5.92 -19.06 -22.37
CA VAL A 169 -4.84 -18.25 -21.82
C VAL A 169 -3.89 -17.83 -22.94
N LEU A 170 -3.54 -16.58 -22.95
CA LEU A 170 -2.47 -15.96 -23.75
C LEU A 170 -1.42 -15.38 -22.80
N TYR A 171 -0.16 -15.44 -23.14
CA TYR A 171 0.91 -14.78 -22.37
C TYR A 171 1.42 -13.54 -23.10
N LEU A 172 1.80 -12.53 -22.34
CA LEU A 172 2.50 -11.36 -22.88
C LEU A 172 3.89 -11.78 -23.37
N ASP A 173 4.31 -11.21 -24.51
CA ASP A 173 5.62 -11.43 -25.13
C ASP A 173 6.70 -10.62 -24.38
N ILE A 174 7.03 -11.10 -23.19
CA ILE A 174 8.03 -10.54 -22.27
C ILE A 174 9.25 -11.46 -22.31
N ASP A 175 10.44 -10.89 -22.43
CA ASP A 175 11.66 -11.66 -22.30
C ASP A 175 11.84 -12.12 -20.85
N THR A 176 11.72 -13.42 -20.62
CA THR A 176 11.88 -14.03 -19.30
C THR A 176 13.29 -14.56 -19.03
N THR A 177 14.23 -14.35 -19.94
CA THR A 177 15.61 -14.84 -19.81
C THR A 177 16.45 -13.99 -18.88
N ASP A 178 16.21 -12.68 -18.87
CA ASP A 178 16.87 -11.74 -17.96
C ASP A 178 16.12 -11.61 -16.63
N GLU A 179 16.87 -11.51 -15.53
CA GLU A 179 16.27 -11.20 -14.23
C GLU A 179 15.79 -9.75 -14.21
N HIS A 180 14.49 -9.58 -14.17
CA HIS A 180 13.82 -8.30 -14.03
C HIS A 180 12.54 -8.43 -13.19
N PHE A 181 11.98 -7.31 -12.78
CA PHE A 181 10.75 -7.26 -12.01
C PHE A 181 9.61 -6.75 -12.89
N LEU A 182 8.45 -7.41 -12.80
CA LEU A 182 7.23 -7.04 -13.52
C LEU A 182 6.25 -6.42 -12.51
N THR A 183 5.93 -5.14 -12.66
CA THR A 183 5.06 -4.45 -11.71
C THR A 183 4.10 -3.48 -12.38
N ASN A 184 3.19 -2.90 -11.60
CA ASN A 184 2.27 -1.84 -12.02
C ASN A 184 1.39 -2.23 -13.22
N LEU A 185 0.91 -3.48 -13.24
CA LEU A 185 -0.03 -3.92 -14.25
C LEU A 185 -1.31 -3.07 -14.21
N ALA A 186 -1.64 -2.42 -15.32
CA ALA A 186 -2.85 -1.63 -15.48
C ALA A 186 -3.55 -1.95 -16.80
N TRP A 187 -4.85 -2.22 -16.73
CA TRP A 187 -5.70 -2.36 -17.91
C TRP A 187 -6.09 -0.99 -18.48
N SER A 188 -6.07 -0.85 -19.80
CA SER A 188 -6.76 0.29 -20.43
C SER A 188 -8.29 0.15 -20.29
N PRO A 189 -9.06 1.28 -20.19
CA PRO A 189 -10.51 1.24 -20.00
C PRO A 189 -11.28 0.52 -21.13
N ASP A 190 -10.71 0.44 -22.32
CA ASP A 190 -11.28 -0.27 -23.48
C ASP A 190 -10.90 -1.76 -23.51
N GLU A 191 -10.07 -2.24 -22.54
CA GLU A 191 -9.54 -3.60 -22.42
C GLU A 191 -8.62 -4.04 -23.58
N ARG A 192 -8.16 -3.10 -24.37
CA ARG A 192 -7.30 -3.39 -25.51
C ARG A 192 -5.85 -3.57 -25.13
N TYR A 193 -5.41 -2.88 -24.08
CA TYR A 193 -4.02 -2.82 -23.70
C TYR A 193 -3.81 -3.10 -22.22
N ILE A 194 -2.64 -3.66 -21.93
CA ILE A 194 -2.05 -3.71 -20.59
C ILE A 194 -0.82 -2.80 -20.59
N LEU A 195 -0.71 -1.95 -19.58
CA LEU A 195 0.51 -1.26 -19.23
C LEU A 195 1.23 -2.06 -18.13
N LEU A 196 2.55 -2.21 -18.27
CA LEU A 196 3.38 -2.97 -17.34
C LEU A 196 4.74 -2.28 -17.21
N ALA A 197 5.20 -2.06 -15.99
CA ALA A 197 6.55 -1.57 -15.74
C ALA A 197 7.50 -2.77 -15.61
N GLU A 198 8.59 -2.75 -16.35
CA GLU A 198 9.67 -3.73 -16.31
C GLU A 198 10.89 -3.06 -15.70
N VAL A 199 11.26 -3.49 -14.49
CA VAL A 199 12.37 -2.92 -13.71
C VAL A 199 13.55 -3.87 -13.82
N ASN A 200 14.75 -3.34 -14.14
CA ASN A 200 15.94 -4.17 -14.24
C ASN A 200 16.40 -4.70 -12.86
N ARG A 201 17.22 -5.77 -12.87
CA ARG A 201 17.71 -6.40 -11.64
C ARG A 201 18.49 -5.44 -10.72
N ALA A 202 19.16 -4.44 -11.29
CA ALA A 202 19.87 -3.41 -10.52
C ALA A 202 18.93 -2.37 -9.89
N GLN A 203 17.63 -2.40 -10.23
CA GLN A 203 16.58 -1.52 -9.71
C GLN A 203 16.84 -0.03 -9.95
N ASN A 204 17.59 0.30 -10.99
CA ASN A 204 17.95 1.67 -11.30
C ASN A 204 17.45 2.16 -12.66
N HIS A 205 16.67 1.33 -13.32
CA HIS A 205 16.02 1.61 -14.60
C HIS A 205 14.72 0.82 -14.73
N PHE A 206 13.65 1.47 -15.16
CA PHE A 206 12.46 0.78 -15.63
C PHE A 206 11.98 1.35 -16.95
N ALA A 207 11.24 0.51 -17.69
CA ALA A 207 10.50 0.87 -18.88
C ALA A 207 9.00 0.59 -18.65
N LEU A 208 8.15 1.60 -18.83
CA LEU A 208 6.70 1.38 -18.87
C LEU A 208 6.31 0.95 -20.27
N ASN A 209 5.94 -0.30 -20.43
CA ASN A 209 5.61 -0.93 -21.71
C ASN A 209 4.10 -1.09 -21.89
N ARG A 210 3.64 -0.96 -23.15
CA ARG A 210 2.26 -1.22 -23.56
C ARG A 210 2.19 -2.51 -24.37
N TYR A 211 1.30 -3.41 -23.97
CA TYR A 211 1.05 -4.69 -24.61
C TYR A 211 -0.37 -4.75 -25.15
N ASP A 212 -0.55 -5.31 -26.35
CA ASP A 212 -1.88 -5.61 -26.90
C ASP A 212 -2.43 -6.87 -26.21
N ALA A 213 -3.56 -6.73 -25.52
CA ALA A 213 -4.14 -7.79 -24.69
C ALA A 213 -4.70 -8.99 -25.50
N ARG A 214 -4.91 -8.84 -26.80
CA ARG A 214 -5.44 -9.90 -27.67
C ARG A 214 -4.35 -10.73 -28.33
N THR A 215 -3.18 -10.14 -28.51
CA THR A 215 -2.04 -10.81 -29.17
C THR A 215 -0.87 -11.09 -28.26
N GLY A 216 -0.85 -10.48 -27.06
CA GLY A 216 0.26 -10.53 -26.13
C GLY A 216 1.49 -9.69 -26.54
N LYS A 217 1.46 -9.11 -27.74
CA LYS A 217 2.65 -8.45 -28.30
C LYS A 217 2.87 -7.06 -27.69
N LYS A 218 4.13 -6.74 -27.46
CA LYS A 218 4.57 -5.40 -27.09
C LYS A 218 4.27 -4.44 -28.24
N VAL A 219 3.58 -3.35 -27.94
CA VAL A 219 3.23 -2.31 -28.91
C VAL A 219 4.30 -1.23 -28.94
N ASN A 220 4.66 -0.70 -27.77
CA ASN A 220 5.71 0.30 -27.61
C ASN A 220 6.15 0.40 -26.15
N THR A 221 7.31 1.01 -25.92
CA THR A 221 7.67 1.59 -24.63
C THR A 221 7.10 2.99 -24.56
N ILE A 222 6.34 3.27 -23.50
CA ILE A 222 5.70 4.58 -23.30
C ILE A 222 6.75 5.59 -22.83
N PHE A 223 7.49 5.26 -21.80
CA PHE A 223 8.64 6.02 -21.32
C PHE A 223 9.56 5.15 -20.46
N GLU A 224 10.72 5.68 -20.14
CA GLU A 224 11.69 5.06 -19.24
C GLU A 224 12.10 6.04 -18.13
N GLU A 225 12.45 5.50 -16.96
CA GLU A 225 13.11 6.26 -15.91
C GLU A 225 14.39 5.56 -15.47
N ARG A 226 15.42 6.40 -15.18
CA ARG A 226 16.73 5.96 -14.72
C ARG A 226 17.19 6.84 -13.58
N ASN A 227 17.84 6.23 -12.60
CA ASN A 227 18.50 6.95 -11.53
C ASN A 227 19.82 6.24 -11.17
N ALA A 228 20.83 6.98 -10.75
CA ALA A 228 22.11 6.39 -10.35
C ALA A 228 22.04 5.50 -9.11
N LYS A 229 21.00 5.67 -8.28
CA LYS A 229 20.76 4.88 -7.08
C LYS A 229 19.68 3.83 -7.33
N TRP A 230 18.41 4.22 -7.37
CA TRP A 230 17.27 3.34 -7.68
C TRP A 230 16.08 4.07 -8.27
N VAL A 231 15.18 3.31 -8.84
CA VAL A 231 13.83 3.73 -9.26
C VAL A 231 12.82 2.79 -8.63
N GLU A 232 11.70 3.34 -8.15
CA GLU A 232 10.65 2.58 -7.45
C GLU A 232 9.27 2.91 -8.00
N PRO A 233 8.84 2.30 -9.10
CA PRO A 233 7.48 2.43 -9.59
C PRO A 233 6.54 1.55 -8.75
N GLU A 234 5.92 2.11 -7.71
CA GLU A 234 5.08 1.36 -6.76
C GLU A 234 3.58 1.38 -7.09
N LYS A 235 3.15 2.29 -7.97
CA LYS A 235 1.73 2.48 -8.27
C LYS A 235 1.46 2.32 -9.76
N PRO A 236 0.38 1.61 -10.14
CA PRO A 236 0.01 1.44 -11.53
C PRO A 236 -0.47 2.76 -12.17
N ALA A 237 -0.47 2.79 -13.50
CA ALA A 237 -1.07 3.87 -14.26
C ALA A 237 -2.57 3.99 -13.96
N VAL A 238 -3.05 5.20 -13.68
CA VAL A 238 -4.48 5.48 -13.44
C VAL A 238 -5.05 6.19 -14.66
N PHE A 239 -5.81 5.45 -15.46
CA PHE A 239 -6.43 5.99 -16.67
C PHE A 239 -7.52 7.01 -16.36
N LEU A 240 -7.63 8.04 -17.19
CA LEU A 240 -8.75 8.97 -17.12
C LEU A 240 -10.04 8.25 -17.56
N PRO A 241 -11.15 8.36 -16.78
CA PRO A 241 -12.38 7.59 -17.06
C PRO A 241 -12.94 7.76 -18.48
N ASN A 242 -12.82 8.96 -19.05
CA ASN A 242 -13.37 9.27 -20.37
C ASN A 242 -12.31 9.26 -21.50
N LYS A 243 -11.09 8.79 -21.23
CA LYS A 243 -9.98 8.78 -22.20
C LYS A 243 -9.16 7.50 -22.06
N ALA A 244 -9.42 6.55 -22.94
CA ALA A 244 -8.74 5.25 -22.90
C ALA A 244 -7.25 5.29 -23.28
N ASP A 245 -6.76 6.42 -23.78
CA ASP A 245 -5.38 6.62 -24.21
C ASP A 245 -4.59 7.62 -23.36
N GLU A 246 -5.19 8.17 -22.28
CA GLU A 246 -4.51 9.08 -21.36
C GLU A 246 -4.56 8.53 -19.92
N PHE A 247 -3.46 8.72 -19.18
CA PHE A 247 -3.35 8.25 -17.80
C PHE A 247 -2.47 9.16 -16.94
N LEU A 248 -2.62 9.08 -15.64
CA LEU A 248 -1.74 9.67 -14.65
C LEU A 248 -0.76 8.64 -14.11
N TRP A 249 0.44 9.10 -13.82
CA TRP A 249 1.54 8.32 -13.30
C TRP A 249 2.20 9.02 -12.12
N LEU A 250 2.52 8.29 -11.06
CA LEU A 250 3.32 8.78 -9.95
C LEU A 250 4.81 8.53 -10.22
N SER A 251 5.62 9.55 -10.01
CA SER A 251 7.08 9.44 -10.18
C SER A 251 7.83 10.39 -9.26
N GLU A 252 8.92 9.90 -8.71
CA GLU A 252 9.83 10.66 -7.84
C GLU A 252 10.99 11.34 -8.60
N ARG A 253 10.96 11.33 -9.94
CA ARG A 253 12.07 11.82 -10.81
C ARG A 253 12.57 13.22 -10.50
N ASN A 254 11.78 14.05 -9.83
CA ASN A 254 12.13 15.43 -9.44
C ASN A 254 12.42 15.56 -7.94
N GLY A 255 12.70 14.45 -7.23
CA GLY A 255 13.10 14.43 -5.83
C GLY A 255 11.95 14.23 -4.85
N PHE A 256 10.69 14.40 -5.27
CA PHE A 256 9.49 14.03 -4.52
C PHE A 256 8.51 13.36 -5.46
N THR A 257 7.74 12.40 -4.95
CA THR A 257 6.69 11.76 -5.74
C THR A 257 5.63 12.77 -6.14
N ASN A 258 5.46 12.93 -7.44
CA ASN A 258 4.54 13.88 -8.08
C ASN A 258 3.73 13.20 -9.18
N VAL A 259 2.65 13.85 -9.62
CA VAL A 259 1.71 13.34 -10.64
C VAL A 259 2.09 13.87 -12.02
N TYR A 260 2.22 12.96 -12.98
CA TYR A 260 2.51 13.23 -14.38
C TYR A 260 1.39 12.70 -15.28
N HIS A 261 0.98 13.46 -16.28
CA HIS A 261 -0.05 13.10 -17.23
C HIS A 261 0.59 12.70 -18.57
N TYR A 262 0.36 11.47 -18.99
CA TYR A 262 0.86 10.90 -20.23
C TYR A 262 -0.26 10.42 -21.14
N ASN A 263 0.06 10.29 -22.43
CA ASN A 263 -0.71 9.41 -23.29
C ASN A 263 0.00 8.07 -23.54
N THR A 264 -0.73 7.07 -24.01
CA THR A 264 -0.21 5.72 -24.25
C THR A 264 0.78 5.63 -25.43
N ASN A 265 0.97 6.71 -26.22
CA ASN A 265 1.98 6.80 -27.28
C ASN A 265 3.32 7.35 -26.77
N GLY A 266 3.44 7.65 -25.47
CA GLY A 266 4.68 8.10 -24.84
C GLY A 266 4.84 9.62 -24.71
N LYS A 267 3.83 10.40 -25.10
CA LYS A 267 3.89 11.87 -24.94
C LYS A 267 3.57 12.24 -23.50
N LEU A 268 4.50 12.90 -22.81
CA LEU A 268 4.22 13.65 -21.60
C LEU A 268 3.35 14.86 -21.98
N ILE A 269 2.09 14.84 -21.54
CA ILE A 269 1.14 15.92 -21.80
C ILE A 269 1.43 17.07 -20.84
N LYS A 270 1.60 16.74 -19.53
CA LYS A 270 1.79 17.74 -18.49
C LYS A 270 2.30 17.13 -17.20
N GLN A 271 3.15 17.84 -16.47
CA GLN A 271 3.35 17.60 -15.04
C GLN A 271 2.19 18.26 -14.29
N ILE A 272 1.40 17.47 -13.55
CA ILE A 272 0.22 17.95 -12.82
C ILE A 272 0.64 18.59 -11.51
N THR A 273 1.55 17.97 -10.77
CA THR A 273 2.05 18.50 -9.48
C THR A 273 3.55 18.71 -9.52
N ASN A 274 4.01 19.70 -8.75
CA ASN A 274 5.44 19.96 -8.51
C ASN A 274 5.63 20.36 -7.05
N PHE A 275 5.26 19.42 -6.17
CA PHE A 275 5.32 19.62 -4.72
C PHE A 275 6.71 19.32 -4.18
N GLN A 276 7.05 19.95 -3.07
CA GLN A 276 8.20 19.63 -2.22
C GLN A 276 7.78 18.76 -1.03
N TRP A 277 6.79 17.86 -1.28
CA TRP A 277 6.27 16.86 -0.38
C TRP A 277 5.74 15.66 -1.21
N VAL A 278 5.50 14.54 -0.55
CA VAL A 278 5.23 13.26 -1.21
C VAL A 278 3.74 13.10 -1.53
N VAL A 279 3.40 12.90 -2.80
CA VAL A 279 2.10 12.37 -3.22
C VAL A 279 2.16 10.84 -3.04
N GLN A 280 1.24 10.29 -2.24
CA GLN A 280 1.27 8.87 -1.89
C GLN A 280 0.36 8.03 -2.80
N ASP A 281 -0.79 8.58 -3.23
CA ASP A 281 -1.70 7.84 -4.11
C ASP A 281 -2.57 8.76 -4.97
N ILE A 282 -3.11 8.21 -6.06
CA ILE A 282 -4.15 8.79 -6.90
C ILE A 282 -5.45 8.06 -6.62
N LEU A 283 -6.37 8.69 -5.91
CA LEU A 283 -7.64 8.09 -5.50
C LEU A 283 -8.64 7.92 -6.66
N GLY A 284 -8.53 8.75 -7.69
CA GLY A 284 -9.43 8.75 -8.84
C GLY A 284 -9.81 10.14 -9.31
N PHE A 285 -10.92 10.21 -10.04
CA PHE A 285 -11.40 11.43 -10.72
C PHE A 285 -12.86 11.72 -10.38
N ASP A 286 -13.29 12.93 -10.72
CA ASP A 286 -14.72 13.21 -10.86
C ASP A 286 -15.25 12.69 -12.21
N ALA A 287 -16.57 12.57 -12.31
CA ALA A 287 -17.22 11.99 -13.50
C ALA A 287 -16.98 12.75 -14.83
N GLN A 288 -16.42 13.95 -14.78
CA GLN A 288 -16.14 14.79 -15.95
C GLN A 288 -14.64 14.88 -16.28
N ASP A 289 -13.76 14.13 -15.63
CA ASP A 289 -12.30 14.24 -15.76
C ASP A 289 -11.77 15.67 -15.53
N LYS A 290 -12.46 16.44 -14.71
CA LYS A 290 -12.08 17.82 -14.40
C LYS A 290 -11.11 17.87 -13.22
N TYR A 291 -11.33 17.03 -12.24
CA TYR A 291 -10.55 16.97 -11.02
C TYR A 291 -9.93 15.59 -10.83
N VAL A 292 -8.71 15.59 -10.33
CA VAL A 292 -8.07 14.39 -9.75
C VAL A 292 -8.01 14.55 -8.23
N PHE A 293 -8.21 13.44 -7.53
CA PHE A 293 -8.10 13.34 -6.09
C PHE A 293 -6.87 12.52 -5.74
N ILE A 294 -6.09 13.03 -4.80
CA ILE A 294 -4.83 12.40 -4.37
C ILE A 294 -4.74 12.37 -2.85
N THR A 295 -3.89 11.47 -2.33
CA THR A 295 -3.36 11.57 -0.97
C THR A 295 -1.90 11.97 -0.99
N GLY A 296 -1.43 12.51 0.11
CA GLY A 296 -0.03 12.87 0.30
C GLY A 296 0.23 13.50 1.66
N THR A 297 1.49 13.69 1.97
CA THR A 297 1.89 14.23 3.29
C THR A 297 1.49 15.68 3.50
N GLY A 298 1.34 16.45 2.41
CA GLY A 298 1.27 17.89 2.55
C GLY A 298 2.60 18.46 3.11
N ALA A 299 2.50 19.57 3.83
CA ALA A 299 3.66 20.23 4.41
C ALA A 299 4.22 19.53 5.67
N GLU A 300 3.42 18.68 6.32
CA GLU A 300 3.79 17.94 7.53
C GLU A 300 4.02 16.45 7.19
N PRO A 301 5.27 16.00 7.06
CA PRO A 301 5.56 14.63 6.60
C PRO A 301 5.11 13.52 7.56
N ARG A 302 4.73 13.86 8.80
CA ARG A 302 4.19 12.92 9.79
C ARG A 302 2.69 12.71 9.67
N GLU A 303 2.05 13.36 8.69
CA GLU A 303 0.60 13.35 8.46
C GLU A 303 0.29 12.86 7.04
N GLN A 304 -0.94 12.46 6.84
CA GLN A 304 -1.49 12.12 5.52
C GLN A 304 -2.78 12.89 5.29
N HIS A 305 -2.91 13.52 4.14
CA HIS A 305 -4.06 14.33 3.77
C HIS A 305 -4.58 14.02 2.38
N ALA A 306 -5.84 14.39 2.13
CA ALA A 306 -6.47 14.31 0.80
C ALA A 306 -6.58 15.69 0.14
N PHE A 307 -6.32 15.71 -1.17
CA PHE A 307 -6.34 16.92 -1.98
C PHE A 307 -7.16 16.71 -3.26
N LYS A 308 -7.81 17.79 -3.73
CA LYS A 308 -8.46 17.90 -5.03
C LYS A 308 -7.68 18.87 -5.91
N ILE A 309 -7.36 18.48 -7.14
CA ILE A 309 -6.56 19.25 -8.09
C ILE A 309 -7.34 19.40 -9.40
N ASP A 310 -7.46 20.64 -9.92
CA ASP A 310 -8.06 20.90 -11.21
C ASP A 310 -7.07 20.52 -12.33
N LEU A 311 -7.41 19.54 -13.17
CA LEU A 311 -6.53 19.05 -14.23
C LEU A 311 -6.22 20.09 -15.31
N LYS A 312 -7.13 21.05 -15.56
CA LYS A 312 -6.90 22.16 -16.50
C LYS A 312 -6.03 23.25 -15.90
N ASN A 313 -6.22 23.52 -14.61
CA ASN A 313 -5.43 24.49 -13.85
C ASN A 313 -4.82 23.88 -12.58
N PRO A 314 -3.74 23.09 -12.68
CA PRO A 314 -3.16 22.35 -11.55
C PRO A 314 -2.59 23.21 -10.43
N LYS A 315 -2.51 24.52 -10.62
CA LYS A 315 -2.20 25.46 -9.50
C LYS A 315 -3.38 25.61 -8.54
N LYS A 316 -4.60 25.25 -8.97
CA LYS A 316 -5.79 25.24 -8.12
C LYS A 316 -5.88 23.91 -7.36
N ILE A 317 -5.34 23.92 -6.16
CA ILE A 317 -5.31 22.80 -5.23
C ILE A 317 -6.23 23.14 -4.07
N THR A 318 -7.05 22.18 -3.67
CA THR A 318 -7.93 22.28 -2.49
C THR A 318 -7.62 21.15 -1.54
N ALA A 319 -7.21 21.43 -0.31
CA ALA A 319 -7.16 20.44 0.75
C ALA A 319 -8.59 20.04 1.12
N LEU A 320 -8.87 18.75 1.13
CA LEU A 320 -10.16 18.18 1.53
C LEU A 320 -10.18 17.80 2.99
N THR A 321 -9.02 17.45 3.55
CA THR A 321 -8.81 17.18 4.96
C THR A 321 -7.84 18.24 5.51
N THR A 322 -8.13 18.78 6.71
CA THR A 322 -7.41 19.92 7.27
C THR A 322 -7.08 19.77 8.75
N GLU A 323 -7.70 18.81 9.42
CA GLU A 323 -7.38 18.48 10.80
C GLU A 323 -6.00 17.84 10.88
N ALA A 324 -5.25 18.15 11.94
CA ALA A 324 -3.96 17.52 12.17
C ALA A 324 -4.14 16.02 12.45
N GLY A 325 -3.40 15.18 11.72
CA GLY A 325 -3.47 13.73 11.85
C GLY A 325 -3.28 12.98 10.53
N SER A 326 -3.41 11.67 10.60
CA SER A 326 -3.35 10.79 9.42
C SER A 326 -4.75 10.41 8.98
N HIS A 327 -5.07 10.73 7.74
CA HIS A 327 -6.36 10.57 7.10
C HIS A 327 -6.36 9.36 6.16
N ASN A 328 -7.12 8.34 6.48
CA ASN A 328 -7.40 7.21 5.58
C ASN A 328 -8.72 7.48 4.84
N VAL A 329 -8.63 7.73 3.56
CA VAL A 329 -9.73 8.24 2.77
C VAL A 329 -10.19 7.28 1.69
N GLN A 330 -11.50 7.27 1.42
CA GLN A 330 -12.11 6.53 0.33
C GLN A 330 -12.95 7.49 -0.52
N LEU A 331 -12.62 7.57 -1.81
CA LEU A 331 -13.36 8.38 -2.76
C LEU A 331 -14.58 7.61 -3.28
N SER A 332 -15.74 8.24 -3.29
CA SER A 332 -16.92 7.66 -3.94
C SER A 332 -16.68 7.51 -5.45
N HIS A 333 -17.32 6.53 -6.08
CA HIS A 333 -17.19 6.27 -7.52
C HIS A 333 -17.54 7.51 -8.39
N SER A 334 -18.44 8.36 -7.93
CA SER A 334 -18.81 9.61 -8.62
C SER A 334 -17.80 10.75 -8.41
N GLY A 335 -16.84 10.60 -7.49
CA GLY A 335 -15.94 11.68 -7.09
C GLY A 335 -16.59 12.78 -6.24
N ASN A 336 -17.89 12.65 -5.88
CA ASN A 336 -18.63 13.70 -5.19
C ASN A 336 -18.46 13.70 -3.67
N TYR A 337 -18.07 12.56 -3.10
CA TYR A 337 -17.90 12.38 -1.67
C TYR A 337 -16.60 11.68 -1.34
N LEU A 338 -16.06 12.03 -0.21
CA LEU A 338 -14.91 11.39 0.41
C LEU A 338 -15.34 10.89 1.80
N LEU A 339 -15.16 9.62 2.07
CA LEU A 339 -15.23 9.07 3.42
C LEU A 339 -13.83 9.19 4.03
N ASP A 340 -13.72 9.93 5.10
CA ASP A 340 -12.46 10.22 5.79
C ASP A 340 -12.46 9.60 7.18
N SER A 341 -11.62 8.62 7.41
CA SER A 341 -11.37 8.05 8.73
C SER A 341 -9.99 8.48 9.20
N TYR A 342 -9.91 9.35 10.19
CA TYR A 342 -8.64 9.89 10.64
C TYR A 342 -8.40 9.71 12.14
N SER A 343 -7.15 9.66 12.50
CA SER A 343 -6.67 9.68 13.88
C SER A 343 -5.54 10.70 14.06
N SER A 344 -5.26 11.05 15.31
CA SER A 344 -4.09 11.83 15.69
C SER A 344 -3.56 11.30 17.01
N ILE A 345 -2.46 11.87 17.50
CA ILE A 345 -1.87 11.44 18.78
C ILE A 345 -2.88 11.41 19.95
N THR A 346 -3.92 12.25 19.90
CA THR A 346 -4.94 12.37 20.96
C THR A 346 -6.34 11.91 20.53
N ILE A 347 -6.55 11.65 19.25
CA ILE A 347 -7.85 11.26 18.69
C ILE A 347 -7.76 9.80 18.24
N PRO A 348 -8.47 8.85 18.89
CA PRO A 348 -8.46 7.44 18.49
C PRO A 348 -8.92 7.23 17.06
N GLN A 349 -10.09 7.77 16.72
CA GLN A 349 -10.62 7.77 15.37
C GLN A 349 -11.83 8.67 15.25
N ASN A 350 -11.90 9.42 14.17
CA ASN A 350 -13.11 10.09 13.71
C ASN A 350 -13.39 9.65 12.28
N THR A 351 -14.67 9.56 11.91
CA THR A 351 -15.07 9.28 10.52
C THR A 351 -16.03 10.36 10.05
N ASP A 352 -15.65 11.03 8.97
CA ASP A 352 -16.37 12.13 8.35
C ASP A 352 -16.77 11.80 6.90
N LEU A 353 -17.96 12.22 6.49
CA LEU A 353 -18.37 12.27 5.10
C LEU A 353 -18.17 13.70 4.59
N ILE A 354 -17.30 13.87 3.60
CA ILE A 354 -16.94 15.17 3.03
C ILE A 354 -17.51 15.30 1.62
N SER A 355 -18.25 16.38 1.33
CA SER A 355 -18.61 16.71 -0.03
C SER A 355 -17.41 17.34 -0.73
N THR A 356 -16.93 16.71 -1.80
CA THR A 356 -15.74 17.17 -2.54
C THR A 356 -16.00 18.46 -3.32
N ASP A 357 -17.26 18.80 -3.58
CA ASP A 357 -17.63 20.01 -4.32
C ASP A 357 -17.91 21.19 -3.37
N LYS A 358 -18.71 20.97 -2.35
CA LYS A 358 -19.11 22.01 -1.40
C LYS A 358 -18.15 22.19 -0.23
N GLY A 359 -17.27 21.20 0.02
CA GLY A 359 -16.42 21.18 1.20
C GLY A 359 -17.18 20.99 2.52
N SER A 360 -18.49 20.71 2.47
CA SER A 360 -19.27 20.44 3.68
C SER A 360 -18.88 19.09 4.28
N LYS A 361 -18.78 19.06 5.60
CA LYS A 361 -18.37 17.89 6.37
C LYS A 361 -19.50 17.47 7.31
N GLN A 362 -19.79 16.17 7.36
CA GLN A 362 -20.70 15.54 8.31
C GLN A 362 -19.96 14.48 9.11
N ARG A 363 -19.90 14.64 10.44
CA ARG A 363 -19.37 13.62 11.33
C ARG A 363 -20.33 12.43 11.36
N LEU A 364 -19.82 11.24 10.99
CA LEU A 364 -20.54 9.97 11.04
C LEU A 364 -20.24 9.20 12.32
N PHE A 365 -18.99 9.23 12.77
CA PHE A 365 -18.55 8.47 13.92
C PHE A 365 -17.41 9.18 14.66
N THR A 366 -17.42 9.05 15.98
CA THR A 366 -16.33 9.42 16.88
C THR A 366 -16.08 8.26 17.82
N ALA A 367 -14.90 7.67 17.75
CA ALA A 367 -14.49 6.60 18.65
C ALA A 367 -14.30 7.15 20.08
N LYS A 368 -14.79 6.39 21.05
CA LYS A 368 -14.41 6.61 22.45
C LYS A 368 -12.96 6.21 22.64
N ASN A 369 -12.28 6.83 23.59
CA ASN A 369 -10.94 6.40 23.96
C ASN A 369 -11.02 4.98 24.55
N PRO A 370 -10.44 3.93 23.88
CA PRO A 370 -10.49 2.56 24.41
C PRO A 370 -9.62 2.36 25.65
N LEU A 371 -8.75 3.34 25.97
CA LEU A 371 -7.84 3.33 27.12
C LEU A 371 -8.26 4.34 28.20
N GLU A 372 -9.53 4.74 28.19
CA GLU A 372 -10.06 5.64 29.24
C GLU A 372 -9.87 5.02 30.63
N GLY A 373 -9.25 5.78 31.54
CA GLY A 373 -8.92 5.31 32.87
C GLY A 373 -7.64 4.45 32.98
N ILE A 374 -6.96 4.17 31.87
CA ILE A 374 -5.67 3.47 31.84
C ILE A 374 -4.54 4.52 31.63
N ALA A 375 -3.56 4.51 32.51
CA ALA A 375 -2.37 5.34 32.33
C ALA A 375 -1.52 4.80 31.18
N VAL A 376 -1.30 5.63 30.16
CA VAL A 376 -0.55 5.25 28.94
C VAL A 376 0.65 6.15 28.69
N GLY A 377 0.95 7.05 29.62
CA GLY A 377 2.00 8.04 29.45
C GLY A 377 1.63 9.20 28.52
N THR A 378 2.57 10.06 28.30
CA THR A 378 2.44 11.22 27.40
C THR A 378 3.47 11.14 26.29
N THR A 379 3.06 11.36 25.05
CA THR A 379 3.96 11.41 23.89
C THR A 379 4.08 12.83 23.36
N GLU A 380 5.30 13.27 23.11
CA GLU A 380 5.59 14.53 22.46
C GLU A 380 6.47 14.31 21.22
N PHE A 381 6.22 15.09 20.17
CA PHE A 381 7.08 15.12 19.00
C PHE A 381 8.25 16.06 19.24
N VAL A 382 9.43 15.62 18.80
CA VAL A 382 10.66 16.40 18.86
C VAL A 382 11.27 16.54 17.46
N THR A 383 11.98 17.64 17.24
CA THR A 383 12.73 17.85 15.99
C THR A 383 14.19 18.06 16.32
N LEU A 384 15.04 17.19 15.82
CA LEU A 384 16.48 17.28 15.93
C LEU A 384 17.09 17.69 14.58
N LYS A 385 18.41 17.85 14.53
CA LYS A 385 19.13 18.15 13.29
C LYS A 385 20.24 17.12 13.10
N ALA A 386 20.29 16.55 11.89
CA ALA A 386 21.45 15.80 11.43
C ALA A 386 22.69 16.70 11.32
N GLU A 387 23.87 16.10 11.04
CA GLU A 387 25.13 16.86 10.91
C GLU A 387 25.08 17.91 9.80
N ASP A 388 24.35 17.65 8.73
CA ASP A 388 24.16 18.57 7.60
C ASP A 388 23.01 19.58 7.79
N GLY A 389 22.38 19.57 8.96
CA GLY A 389 21.24 20.46 9.29
C GLY A 389 19.88 19.91 8.88
N THR A 390 19.80 18.74 8.24
CA THR A 390 18.52 18.10 7.87
C THR A 390 17.67 17.84 9.11
N PRO A 391 16.39 18.25 9.13
CA PRO A 391 15.50 17.95 10.24
C PRO A 391 15.25 16.44 10.39
N LEU A 392 15.37 15.94 11.61
CA LEU A 392 15.05 14.56 12.01
C LEU A 392 13.86 14.62 12.97
N TYR A 393 12.83 13.85 12.70
CA TYR A 393 11.64 13.80 13.55
C TYR A 393 11.71 12.63 14.51
N GLY A 394 11.40 12.91 15.78
CA GLY A 394 11.35 11.92 16.84
C GLY A 394 10.07 12.03 17.66
N LYS A 395 9.82 11.00 18.43
CA LYS A 395 8.79 10.98 19.49
C LYS A 395 9.42 10.53 20.80
N LEU A 396 9.06 11.26 21.87
CA LEU A 396 9.49 11.00 23.25
C LEU A 396 8.27 10.61 24.06
N HIS A 397 8.25 9.40 24.57
CA HIS A 397 7.16 8.85 25.36
C HIS A 397 7.59 8.77 26.84
N LYS A 398 6.80 9.38 27.72
CA LYS A 398 7.13 9.61 29.14
C LYS A 398 6.01 9.10 30.04
N PRO A 399 6.31 8.64 31.28
CA PRO A 399 5.28 8.40 32.28
C PRO A 399 4.32 9.58 32.45
N THR A 400 3.07 9.31 32.77
CA THR A 400 2.04 10.32 33.01
C THR A 400 2.50 11.36 34.05
N THR A 401 3.25 10.92 35.06
CA THR A 401 3.83 11.76 36.09
C THR A 401 5.33 11.52 36.18
N LEU A 402 6.12 12.58 35.91
CA LEU A 402 7.55 12.58 36.13
C LEU A 402 7.87 13.08 37.56
N ASP A 403 8.63 12.29 38.32
CA ASP A 403 9.20 12.73 39.57
C ASP A 403 10.44 13.63 39.28
N PRO A 404 10.45 14.90 39.66
CA PRO A 404 11.56 15.82 39.38
C PRO A 404 12.87 15.43 40.06
N ASN A 405 12.84 14.56 41.08
CA ASN A 405 14.00 14.08 41.80
C ASN A 405 14.56 12.77 41.25
N LYS A 406 13.88 12.16 40.26
CA LYS A 406 14.27 10.87 39.69
C LYS A 406 14.91 11.08 38.32
N LYS A 407 15.92 10.23 38.03
CA LYS A 407 16.46 10.07 36.68
C LYS A 407 15.97 8.74 36.08
N TYR A 408 15.44 8.84 34.88
CA TYR A 408 14.77 7.74 34.19
C TYR A 408 15.72 7.04 33.21
N PRO A 409 15.73 5.70 33.18
CA PRO A 409 16.38 4.97 32.11
C PRO A 409 15.62 5.17 30.80
N VAL A 410 16.31 4.94 29.68
CA VAL A 410 15.74 5.12 28.34
C VAL A 410 15.79 3.82 27.56
N LEU A 411 14.71 3.52 26.85
CA LEU A 411 14.67 2.55 25.77
C LEU A 411 14.52 3.30 24.44
N ILE A 412 15.50 3.16 23.55
CA ILE A 412 15.39 3.62 22.17
C ILE A 412 14.76 2.49 21.34
N TYR A 413 13.59 2.74 20.78
CA TYR A 413 12.94 1.82 19.83
C TYR A 413 13.30 2.24 18.42
N VAL A 414 13.90 1.35 17.64
CA VAL A 414 14.41 1.66 16.31
C VAL A 414 14.00 0.60 15.28
N TYR A 415 13.55 1.05 14.11
CA TYR A 415 13.56 0.29 12.87
C TYR A 415 14.79 0.71 12.04
N GLY A 416 14.90 1.99 11.71
CA GLY A 416 16.09 2.62 11.13
C GLY A 416 16.29 2.43 9.63
N GLY A 417 15.52 1.55 9.00
CA GLY A 417 15.68 1.18 7.59
C GLY A 417 14.80 1.95 6.61
N PRO A 418 14.89 1.62 5.30
CA PRO A 418 14.08 2.24 4.26
C PRO A 418 12.60 1.81 4.34
N HIS A 419 11.75 2.49 3.56
CA HIS A 419 10.32 2.20 3.37
C HIS A 419 9.50 2.12 4.68
N ALA A 420 9.93 2.84 5.71
CA ALA A 420 9.20 2.89 6.96
C ALA A 420 9.35 4.26 7.61
N GLN A 421 8.27 4.71 8.23
CA GLN A 421 8.21 5.89 9.07
C GLN A 421 7.62 5.50 10.41
N GLN A 422 8.37 5.72 11.51
CA GLN A 422 7.97 5.35 12.87
C GLN A 422 7.35 6.51 13.64
N VAL A 423 7.56 7.74 13.17
CA VAL A 423 7.09 8.96 13.83
C VAL A 423 5.94 9.55 13.01
N LYS A 424 4.70 9.19 13.38
CA LYS A 424 3.47 9.59 12.70
C LYS A 424 2.48 10.26 13.65
N ASN A 425 1.70 11.20 13.12
CA ASN A 425 0.58 11.81 13.87
C ASN A 425 -0.67 10.92 13.72
N GLU A 426 -0.61 9.78 14.37
CA GLU A 426 -1.69 8.80 14.48
C GLU A 426 -2.02 8.55 15.95
N TRP A 427 -3.05 7.76 16.24
CA TRP A 427 -3.43 7.43 17.61
C TRP A 427 -2.24 6.86 18.39
N LEU A 428 -2.00 7.42 19.57
CA LEU A 428 -0.84 7.11 20.43
C LEU A 428 0.52 7.25 19.71
N ALA A 429 0.59 8.10 18.66
CA ALA A 429 1.76 8.26 17.80
C ALA A 429 2.22 6.93 17.17
N ASP A 430 1.30 6.02 16.85
CA ASP A 430 1.59 4.67 16.32
C ASP A 430 2.60 3.89 17.20
N THR A 431 2.41 4.00 18.52
CA THR A 431 3.28 3.32 19.50
C THR A 431 2.62 2.05 20.02
N TYR A 432 3.35 0.95 20.02
CA TYR A 432 2.85 -0.33 20.52
C TYR A 432 2.40 -0.25 21.97
N LEU A 433 1.29 -0.88 22.33
CA LEU A 433 0.73 -0.84 23.69
C LEU A 433 1.68 -1.38 24.76
N TRP A 434 2.56 -2.34 24.44
CA TRP A 434 3.55 -2.83 25.40
C TRP A 434 4.58 -1.75 25.79
N LEU A 435 4.90 -0.82 24.87
CA LEU A 435 5.77 0.31 25.20
C LEU A 435 5.08 1.30 26.15
N HIS A 436 3.78 1.50 26.01
CA HIS A 436 2.99 2.31 26.95
C HIS A 436 2.99 1.68 28.35
N SER A 437 2.76 0.37 28.43
CA SER A 437 2.87 -0.38 29.69
C SER A 437 4.28 -0.29 30.28
N PHE A 438 5.30 -0.41 29.43
CA PHE A 438 6.70 -0.31 29.85
C PHE A 438 7.05 1.07 30.43
N VAL A 439 6.55 2.14 29.81
CA VAL A 439 6.72 3.51 30.28
C VAL A 439 6.05 3.71 31.65
N GLU A 440 4.78 3.32 31.80
CA GLU A 440 4.03 3.55 33.03
C GLU A 440 4.45 2.65 34.18
N ASN A 441 4.60 1.33 33.94
CA ASN A 441 4.85 0.37 34.99
C ASN A 441 6.33 0.26 35.37
N GLU A 442 7.22 0.26 34.38
CA GLU A 442 8.66 0.11 34.61
C GLU A 442 9.37 1.47 34.71
N GLN A 443 8.63 2.54 34.50
CA GLN A 443 9.14 3.90 34.64
C GLN A 443 10.35 4.20 33.73
N TYR A 444 10.28 3.75 32.46
CA TYR A 444 11.23 4.10 31.41
C TYR A 444 10.74 5.30 30.61
N ILE A 445 11.67 5.99 29.99
CA ILE A 445 11.39 6.88 28.85
C ILE A 445 11.58 6.05 27.57
N VAL A 446 10.67 6.13 26.63
CA VAL A 446 10.85 5.51 25.30
C VAL A 446 11.05 6.61 24.26
N PHE A 447 12.05 6.42 23.42
CA PHE A 447 12.40 7.36 22.35
C PHE A 447 12.47 6.65 21.00
N THR A 448 11.93 7.27 19.97
CA THR A 448 12.01 6.80 18.59
C THR A 448 12.38 7.97 17.69
N LEU A 449 13.31 7.77 16.77
CA LEU A 449 13.76 8.77 15.81
C LEU A 449 13.74 8.19 14.40
N ASP A 450 13.09 8.88 13.46
CA ASP A 450 13.22 8.61 12.04
C ASP A 450 14.52 9.24 11.53
N ASN A 451 15.52 8.41 11.30
CA ASN A 451 16.78 8.81 10.70
C ASN A 451 16.63 9.03 9.20
N ARG A 452 17.60 9.67 8.55
CA ARG A 452 17.69 9.71 7.09
C ARG A 452 17.75 8.28 6.56
N GLY A 453 17.03 8.04 5.45
CA GLY A 453 16.73 6.73 4.90
C GLY A 453 15.27 6.30 5.10
N SER A 454 14.55 6.87 6.09
CA SER A 454 13.10 6.62 6.25
C SER A 454 12.27 7.31 5.17
N GLU A 455 11.01 6.86 4.99
CA GLU A 455 10.13 7.29 3.91
C GLU A 455 9.41 8.63 4.17
N ASN A 456 8.64 9.08 3.15
CA ASN A 456 7.78 10.28 3.18
C ASN A 456 8.52 11.62 3.27
N ARG A 457 9.80 11.63 2.98
CA ARG A 457 10.66 12.82 3.04
C ARG A 457 11.31 13.17 1.71
N GLY A 458 11.03 12.38 0.65
CA GLY A 458 11.55 12.51 -0.69
C GLY A 458 12.94 11.90 -0.89
N PHE A 459 13.30 11.71 -2.15
CA PHE A 459 14.45 10.90 -2.60
C PHE A 459 15.79 11.29 -1.97
N ALA A 460 16.04 12.59 -1.76
CA ALA A 460 17.31 13.05 -1.19
C ALA A 460 17.47 12.58 0.26
N PHE A 461 16.38 12.56 1.05
CA PHE A 461 16.37 12.09 2.42
C PHE A 461 16.48 10.56 2.50
N GLU A 462 15.79 9.85 1.61
CA GLU A 462 15.69 8.39 1.61
C GLU A 462 16.97 7.76 1.05
N SER A 463 17.48 8.29 -0.03
CA SER A 463 18.55 7.65 -0.81
C SER A 463 19.97 7.80 -0.27
N VAL A 464 20.17 8.50 0.85
CA VAL A 464 21.50 8.64 1.46
C VAL A 464 22.08 7.33 1.96
N ILE A 465 21.21 6.33 2.21
CA ILE A 465 21.61 5.00 2.71
C ILE A 465 22.01 4.04 1.59
N HIS A 466 21.84 4.42 0.32
CA HIS A 466 22.11 3.53 -0.82
C HIS A 466 23.49 2.93 -0.77
N ARG A 467 23.58 1.58 -0.69
CA ARG A 467 24.82 0.77 -0.61
C ARG A 467 25.77 1.16 0.53
N GLN A 468 25.25 1.79 1.59
CA GLN A 468 26.01 2.15 2.78
C GLN A 468 25.19 2.09 4.08
N LEU A 469 24.37 1.06 4.18
CA LEU A 469 23.55 0.80 5.36
C LEU A 469 24.39 0.79 6.65
N GLY A 470 23.78 1.29 7.74
CA GLY A 470 24.40 1.35 9.06
C GLY A 470 25.39 2.52 9.25
N LYS A 471 25.54 3.43 8.27
CA LYS A 471 26.42 4.60 8.42
C LYS A 471 25.69 5.87 8.79
N THR A 472 24.77 6.31 7.94
CA THR A 472 23.99 7.54 8.13
C THR A 472 22.99 7.35 9.25
N GLU A 473 22.33 6.19 9.29
CA GLU A 473 21.33 5.83 10.29
C GLU A 473 21.92 5.92 11.71
N ILE A 474 23.09 5.31 11.95
CA ILE A 474 23.76 5.35 13.25
C ILE A 474 24.13 6.78 13.65
N LYS A 475 24.65 7.59 12.72
CA LYS A 475 24.99 8.99 13.01
C LYS A 475 23.77 9.80 13.46
N ASP A 476 22.64 9.60 12.78
CA ASP A 476 21.40 10.28 13.11
C ASP A 476 20.82 9.79 14.43
N GLN A 477 20.84 8.46 14.69
CA GLN A 477 20.41 7.88 15.98
C GLN A 477 21.28 8.41 17.15
N LEU A 478 22.59 8.60 16.95
CA LEU A 478 23.46 9.20 17.96
C LEU A 478 23.09 10.65 18.29
N LYS A 479 22.54 11.44 17.33
CA LYS A 479 21.96 12.76 17.65
C LYS A 479 20.78 12.64 18.63
N GLY A 480 19.99 11.56 18.49
CA GLY A 480 18.95 11.22 19.46
C GLY A 480 19.53 10.92 20.86
N VAL A 481 20.61 10.15 20.92
CA VAL A 481 21.30 9.86 22.19
C VAL A 481 21.85 11.14 22.86
N ASP A 482 22.47 12.04 22.07
CA ASP A 482 22.97 13.33 22.56
C ASP A 482 21.82 14.19 23.11
N TYR A 483 20.71 14.25 22.40
CA TYR A 483 19.49 14.93 22.85
C TYR A 483 19.00 14.36 24.19
N LEU A 484 18.85 13.05 24.29
CA LEU A 484 18.38 12.38 25.49
C LEU A 484 19.29 12.69 26.70
N LYS A 485 20.61 12.63 26.52
CA LYS A 485 21.58 12.96 27.57
C LYS A 485 21.52 14.40 28.01
N SER A 486 21.00 15.32 27.19
CA SER A 486 20.83 16.75 27.53
C SER A 486 19.62 17.00 28.44
N LEU A 487 18.67 16.05 28.51
CA LEU A 487 17.46 16.21 29.31
C LEU A 487 17.73 15.96 30.78
N PRO A 488 17.29 16.84 31.70
CA PRO A 488 17.68 16.81 33.12
C PRO A 488 17.15 15.56 33.86
N TYR A 489 16.08 14.98 33.39
CA TYR A 489 15.43 13.80 33.98
C TYR A 489 15.92 12.47 33.39
N ILE A 490 16.86 12.45 32.47
CA ILE A 490 17.41 11.22 31.87
C ILE A 490 18.64 10.75 32.64
N ASP A 491 18.72 9.44 32.87
CA ASP A 491 19.95 8.77 33.30
C ASP A 491 20.76 8.37 32.05
N GLY A 492 21.72 9.22 31.70
CA GLY A 492 22.57 9.01 30.52
C GLY A 492 23.45 7.73 30.56
N ASN A 493 23.54 7.06 31.71
CA ASN A 493 24.26 5.80 31.87
C ASN A 493 23.35 4.56 31.71
N ARG A 494 22.03 4.76 31.63
CA ARG A 494 21.04 3.69 31.47
C ARG A 494 20.22 3.89 30.22
N ILE A 495 20.88 3.86 29.06
CA ILE A 495 20.23 3.94 27.74
C ILE A 495 20.37 2.58 27.07
N ALA A 496 19.25 1.95 26.75
CA ALA A 496 19.17 0.68 26.02
C ALA A 496 18.57 0.89 24.62
N VAL A 497 18.80 -0.04 23.72
CA VAL A 497 18.23 -0.04 22.35
C VAL A 497 17.45 -1.33 22.14
N HIS A 498 16.26 -1.22 21.57
CA HIS A 498 15.46 -2.33 21.06
C HIS A 498 15.19 -2.11 19.58
N GLY A 499 15.73 -2.98 18.74
CA GLY A 499 15.53 -2.95 17.29
C GLY A 499 14.59 -4.08 16.85
N TRP A 500 13.90 -3.83 15.74
CA TRP A 500 13.05 -4.83 15.09
C TRP A 500 13.26 -4.78 13.57
N SER A 501 13.37 -5.95 12.94
CA SER A 501 13.49 -6.19 11.50
C SER A 501 14.82 -5.73 10.90
N PHE A 502 14.95 -4.47 10.46
CA PHE A 502 16.13 -3.92 9.80
C PHE A 502 17.40 -3.95 10.64
#